data_89c162d80f25a4d4b16d5d0250290732
#
_entry.id   89c162d80f25a4d4b16d5d0250290732
#
_cell.length_a   1.000
_cell.length_b   1.000
_cell.length_c   1.000
_cell.angle_alpha   90.00
_cell.angle_beta   90.00
_cell.angle_gamma   90.00
#
_symmetry.space_group_name_H-M   'P 1'
#
loop_
_entity.id
_entity.type
_entity.pdbx_description
1 polymer ?
#
loop_
_entity_poly.entity_id
_entity_poly.type
_entity_poly.pdbx_seq_one_letter_code
_entity_poly.pdbx_strand_id
1 'polypeptide(L)'
;MTDTKNSRGRGWYPTALKKNKWTGKNDHENWRQGLNYQAQWNTVLDMTPEQKAQDARFVFLTGWNEWVAEKIRTGSGTYYMVDTFNAEYSRDIEPSRSSGMKDYAYFQTIMNIHNDNYAPAKHYEYPVATPDITMDDAIWASAPTYRDFTGECADRNFKAMAGDIVYTDTTGRNDIDTISILHDERYLYFRITCAEDITAYTAGDTGWMNLWIRTTHAGEELFCGYEYVINRSISGNQSDILAANGQSVGKADVNVIGKVMIVRIPLEALGLHKYDYQIEFKVTDNVQDMENDPLNLYATGDAAPIGTLNFSFGY
;
A
#
# COMPACT_ATOMS: atom_id res chain seq x y z
N MET A 1 28.90 -10.51 3.97
CA MET A 1 28.27 -9.68 2.93
C MET A 1 29.28 -8.67 2.47
N THR A 2 29.51 -8.58 1.20
CA THR A 2 30.35 -7.51 0.67
C THR A 2 29.48 -6.29 0.49
N ASP A 3 29.97 -5.22 1.01
CA ASP A 3 29.44 -3.90 0.98
C ASP A 3 29.24 -3.43 -0.48
N THR A 4 28.00 -3.33 -0.95
CA THR A 4 27.70 -2.86 -2.29
C THR A 4 27.73 -1.33 -2.31
N LYS A 5 28.40 -0.74 -3.27
CA LYS A 5 28.59 0.71 -3.36
C LYS A 5 27.28 1.50 -3.55
N ASN A 6 26.23 0.83 -3.95
CA ASN A 6 24.96 1.43 -4.32
C ASN A 6 23.84 1.21 -3.30
N SER A 7 24.17 0.66 -2.13
CA SER A 7 23.16 0.43 -1.07
C SER A 7 22.61 1.75 -0.54
N ARG A 8 21.30 1.82 -0.38
CA ARG A 8 20.59 3.04 0.05
C ARG A 8 20.99 3.55 1.44
N GLY A 9 21.22 2.63 2.36
CA GLY A 9 21.49 2.92 3.76
C GLY A 9 22.96 3.14 4.11
N ARG A 10 23.84 3.32 3.15
CA ARG A 10 25.24 3.60 3.44
C ARG A 10 25.40 4.93 4.14
N GLY A 11 26.17 4.95 5.20
CA GLY A 11 26.54 6.16 5.91
C GLY A 11 27.61 7.00 5.20
N TRP A 12 28.03 6.62 3.99
CA TRP A 12 28.97 7.36 3.19
C TRP A 12 28.45 7.63 1.78
N TYR A 13 28.91 8.71 1.19
CA TYR A 13 28.52 9.18 -0.13
C TYR A 13 29.75 9.59 -0.95
N PRO A 14 29.62 9.76 -2.26
CA PRO A 14 30.76 10.18 -3.10
C PRO A 14 31.16 11.61 -2.73
N THR A 15 32.42 11.80 -2.36
CA THR A 15 32.99 13.13 -2.18
C THR A 15 33.38 13.81 -3.49
N ALA A 16 33.46 13.02 -4.57
CA ALA A 16 33.57 13.50 -5.93
C ALA A 16 33.06 12.43 -6.90
N LEU A 17 32.05 12.74 -7.68
CA LEU A 17 31.58 11.96 -8.81
C LEU A 17 32.59 12.04 -9.98
N LYS A 18 33.84 11.68 -9.76
CA LYS A 18 34.78 11.47 -10.85
C LYS A 18 34.88 9.98 -11.12
N LYS A 19 34.23 9.53 -12.18
CA LYS A 19 34.36 8.16 -12.72
C LYS A 19 33.89 7.04 -11.76
N ASN A 20 32.73 7.19 -11.11
CA ASN A 20 32.15 6.20 -10.20
C ASN A 20 33.07 5.80 -9.02
N LYS A 21 33.91 6.68 -8.56
CA LYS A 21 34.73 6.44 -7.39
C LYS A 21 34.09 7.03 -6.16
N TRP A 22 33.70 6.16 -5.25
CA TRP A 22 33.26 6.51 -3.92
C TRP A 22 34.50 6.73 -3.04
N THR A 23 34.54 7.83 -2.33
CA THR A 23 35.59 8.16 -1.36
C THR A 23 34.98 8.36 0.01
N GLY A 24 35.61 7.80 1.02
CA GLY A 24 35.15 7.84 2.40
C GLY A 24 35.00 6.45 3.02
N LYS A 25 34.72 6.43 4.31
CA LYS A 25 34.42 5.21 5.05
C LYS A 25 32.92 5.05 5.19
N ASN A 26 32.43 3.81 5.12
CA ASN A 26 31.05 3.52 5.45
C ASN A 26 30.82 3.78 6.93
N ASP A 27 29.85 4.63 7.24
CA ASP A 27 29.40 4.90 8.60
C ASP A 27 28.16 4.02 8.90
N HIS A 28 28.40 2.83 9.40
CA HIS A 28 27.34 1.87 9.68
C HIS A 28 26.37 2.31 10.77
N GLU A 29 26.79 3.23 11.67
CA GLU A 29 25.94 3.73 12.73
C GLU A 29 24.86 4.70 12.22
N ASN A 30 25.19 5.41 11.13
CA ASN A 30 24.35 6.45 10.56
C ASN A 30 23.57 6.02 9.29
N TRP A 31 23.42 4.73 9.05
CA TRP A 31 22.74 4.22 7.85
C TRP A 31 21.32 4.81 7.65
N ARG A 32 20.60 5.13 8.77
CA ARG A 32 19.26 5.75 8.72
C ARG A 32 19.24 7.17 8.17
N GLN A 33 20.37 7.82 8.05
CA GLN A 33 20.44 9.15 7.43
C GLN A 33 20.31 9.07 5.90
N GLY A 34 20.47 7.89 5.30
CA GLY A 34 20.31 7.70 3.87
C GLY A 34 21.25 8.54 3.02
N LEU A 35 22.45 8.83 3.50
CA LEU A 35 23.38 9.78 2.87
C LEU A 35 23.72 9.40 1.42
N ASN A 36 23.91 8.11 1.16
CA ASN A 36 24.19 7.65 -0.20
C ASN A 36 22.99 7.84 -1.12
N TYR A 37 21.80 7.55 -0.63
CA TYR A 37 20.56 7.73 -1.39
C TYR A 37 20.27 9.21 -1.66
N GLN A 38 20.47 10.08 -0.65
CA GLN A 38 20.32 11.52 -0.81
C GLN A 38 21.35 12.09 -1.81
N ALA A 39 22.57 11.60 -1.81
CA ALA A 39 23.58 12.03 -2.77
C ALA A 39 23.18 11.72 -4.23
N GLN A 40 22.47 10.64 -4.46
CA GLN A 40 21.91 10.33 -5.79
C GLN A 40 20.79 11.31 -6.16
N TRP A 41 19.89 11.62 -5.23
CA TRP A 41 18.86 12.64 -5.43
C TRP A 41 19.47 14.02 -5.70
N ASN A 42 20.49 14.41 -4.97
CA ASN A 42 21.15 15.72 -5.13
C ASN A 42 21.76 15.89 -6.54
N THR A 43 22.05 14.82 -7.23
CA THR A 43 22.47 14.89 -8.64
C THR A 43 21.45 15.62 -9.53
N VAL A 44 20.17 15.55 -9.16
CA VAL A 44 19.09 16.21 -9.89
C VAL A 44 18.62 17.46 -9.14
N LEU A 45 18.51 17.39 -7.82
CA LEU A 45 18.03 18.52 -7.00
C LEU A 45 18.91 19.75 -7.13
N ASP A 46 20.23 19.55 -7.24
CA ASP A 46 21.22 20.63 -7.37
C ASP A 46 21.31 21.22 -8.79
N MET A 47 20.57 20.68 -9.77
CA MET A 47 20.50 21.23 -11.12
C MET A 47 19.67 22.50 -11.19
N THR A 48 20.09 23.45 -12.03
CA THR A 48 19.23 24.60 -12.37
C THR A 48 18.03 24.18 -13.20
N PRO A 49 16.95 24.97 -13.29
CA PRO A 49 15.79 24.66 -14.14
C PRO A 49 16.19 24.41 -15.60
N GLU A 50 17.16 25.16 -16.14
CA GLU A 50 17.64 25.00 -17.50
C GLU A 50 18.39 23.67 -17.69
N GLN A 51 19.23 23.28 -16.72
CA GLN A 51 19.91 21.97 -16.73
C GLN A 51 18.92 20.83 -16.65
N LYS A 52 17.89 20.93 -15.78
CA LYS A 52 16.83 19.90 -15.70
C LYS A 52 16.08 19.77 -17.01
N ALA A 53 15.71 20.88 -17.64
CA ALA A 53 15.00 20.86 -18.90
C ALA A 53 15.80 20.18 -20.04
N GLN A 54 17.12 20.27 -19.99
CA GLN A 54 18.02 19.71 -20.98
C GLN A 54 18.45 18.27 -20.65
N ASP A 55 18.86 18.02 -19.41
CA ASP A 55 19.62 16.81 -19.03
C ASP A 55 18.80 15.83 -18.17
N ALA A 56 17.73 16.27 -17.51
CA ALA A 56 16.94 15.45 -16.57
C ALA A 56 15.45 15.76 -16.64
N ARG A 57 14.81 15.43 -17.76
CA ARG A 57 13.36 15.69 -17.96
C ARG A 57 12.47 14.84 -17.08
N PHE A 58 12.96 13.74 -16.56
CA PHE A 58 12.26 12.90 -15.58
C PHE A 58 13.29 12.19 -14.69
N VAL A 59 12.86 11.78 -13.51
CA VAL A 59 13.59 10.91 -12.61
C VAL A 59 12.92 9.56 -12.60
N PHE A 60 13.69 8.51 -12.86
CA PHE A 60 13.22 7.14 -12.81
C PHE A 60 13.79 6.46 -11.57
N LEU A 61 12.93 6.07 -10.63
CA LEU A 61 13.32 5.34 -9.43
C LEU A 61 13.38 3.85 -9.76
N THR A 62 14.55 3.25 -9.55
CA THR A 62 14.78 1.82 -9.70
C THR A 62 14.97 1.17 -8.34
N GLY A 63 14.69 -0.14 -8.24
CA GLY A 63 14.79 -0.85 -6.96
C GLY A 63 13.61 -0.50 -6.06
N TRP A 64 12.42 -1.04 -6.40
CA TRP A 64 11.25 -0.87 -5.55
C TRP A 64 11.18 -1.97 -4.49
N ASN A 65 11.18 -3.24 -4.88
CA ASN A 65 11.01 -4.37 -3.97
C ASN A 65 11.71 -5.67 -4.41
N GLU A 66 12.77 -5.57 -5.17
CA GLU A 66 13.60 -6.74 -5.51
C GLU A 66 14.56 -7.09 -4.35
N TRP A 67 13.97 -7.47 -3.21
CA TRP A 67 14.62 -7.60 -1.91
C TRP A 67 15.83 -8.55 -1.87
N VAL A 68 15.91 -9.50 -2.77
CA VAL A 68 17.04 -10.44 -2.90
C VAL A 68 17.34 -10.62 -4.38
N ALA A 69 18.43 -10.04 -4.84
CA ALA A 69 18.84 -10.09 -6.23
C ALA A 69 20.20 -10.71 -6.37
N GLU A 70 20.34 -11.48 -7.41
CA GLU A 70 21.59 -11.93 -8.06
C GLU A 70 22.73 -12.37 -7.13
N LYS A 71 22.91 -13.68 -6.97
CA LYS A 71 24.03 -14.25 -6.25
C LYS A 71 25.26 -14.37 -7.17
N ILE A 72 26.24 -13.51 -6.96
CA ILE A 72 27.45 -13.48 -7.76
C ILE A 72 28.60 -14.17 -7.01
N ARG A 73 29.30 -15.08 -7.71
CA ARG A 73 30.52 -15.70 -7.21
C ARG A 73 31.71 -14.84 -7.57
N THR A 74 32.55 -14.50 -6.60
CA THR A 74 33.82 -13.80 -6.82
C THR A 74 34.92 -14.76 -7.29
N GLY A 75 35.97 -14.21 -7.86
CA GLY A 75 37.17 -15.01 -8.25
C GLY A 75 37.86 -15.71 -7.07
N SER A 76 37.67 -15.22 -5.83
CA SER A 76 38.15 -15.84 -4.60
C SER A 76 37.22 -16.96 -4.07
N GLY A 77 36.13 -17.27 -4.75
CA GLY A 77 35.21 -18.32 -4.36
C GLY A 77 34.17 -17.90 -3.33
N THR A 78 34.18 -16.65 -2.88
CA THR A 78 33.13 -16.07 -2.02
C THR A 78 31.94 -15.65 -2.85
N TYR A 79 30.79 -15.44 -2.19
CA TYR A 79 29.57 -14.97 -2.84
C TYR A 79 29.14 -13.63 -2.25
N TYR A 80 28.53 -12.79 -3.08
CA TYR A 80 27.77 -11.63 -2.64
C TYR A 80 26.44 -11.56 -3.37
N MET A 81 25.48 -10.89 -2.75
CA MET A 81 24.19 -10.59 -3.37
C MET A 81 24.22 -9.16 -3.90
N VAL A 82 23.62 -8.93 -5.05
CA VAL A 82 23.47 -7.57 -5.62
C VAL A 82 22.50 -6.77 -4.77
N ASP A 83 21.46 -7.42 -4.31
CA ASP A 83 20.56 -6.87 -3.28
C ASP A 83 20.33 -7.85 -2.13
N THR A 84 19.96 -7.32 -0.98
CA THR A 84 19.71 -8.11 0.23
C THR A 84 18.60 -7.46 1.04
N PHE A 85 17.73 -8.26 1.64
CA PHE A 85 16.73 -7.79 2.60
C PHE A 85 17.41 -7.33 3.91
N ASN A 86 17.96 -6.14 3.85
CA ASN A 86 18.73 -5.53 4.94
C ASN A 86 18.59 -4.01 4.90
N ALA A 87 18.30 -3.40 6.04
CA ALA A 87 18.01 -1.97 6.13
C ALA A 87 19.16 -1.06 5.66
N GLU A 88 20.41 -1.47 5.84
CA GLU A 88 21.58 -0.71 5.38
C GLU A 88 21.94 -1.02 3.92
N TYR A 89 21.88 -2.29 3.52
CA TYR A 89 22.44 -2.74 2.24
C TYR A 89 21.43 -2.99 1.14
N SER A 90 20.13 -2.94 1.43
CA SER A 90 19.12 -3.03 0.39
C SER A 90 19.21 -1.83 -0.58
N ARG A 91 18.85 -2.09 -1.82
CA ARG A 91 18.71 -1.07 -2.87
C ARG A 91 17.26 -0.65 -3.07
N ASP A 92 16.32 -1.37 -2.44
CA ASP A 92 14.90 -1.17 -2.61
C ASP A 92 14.33 -0.14 -1.65
N ILE A 93 13.26 0.50 -2.06
CA ILE A 93 12.64 1.61 -1.34
C ILE A 93 11.20 1.35 -0.90
N GLU A 94 10.60 0.19 -1.23
CA GLU A 94 9.28 -0.17 -0.73
C GLU A 94 9.30 -0.29 0.80
N PRO A 95 8.33 0.32 1.51
CA PRO A 95 8.20 0.15 2.95
C PRO A 95 7.93 -1.31 3.32
N SER A 96 8.60 -1.82 4.35
CA SER A 96 8.37 -3.17 4.86
C SER A 96 7.85 -3.14 6.28
N ARG A 97 6.98 -4.08 6.63
CA ARG A 97 6.50 -4.29 8.02
C ARG A 97 7.57 -4.86 8.96
N SER A 98 8.66 -5.37 8.42
CA SER A 98 9.80 -5.84 9.21
C SER A 98 10.39 -4.70 10.03
N SER A 99 10.57 -4.89 11.33
CA SER A 99 11.03 -3.84 12.26
C SER A 99 12.39 -3.25 11.90
N GLY A 100 13.25 -4.01 11.22
CA GLY A 100 14.54 -3.54 10.72
C GLY A 100 14.46 -2.76 9.40
N MET A 101 13.33 -2.81 8.71
CA MET A 101 13.14 -2.25 7.37
C MET A 101 12.11 -1.11 7.36
N LYS A 102 11.85 -0.48 8.51
CA LYS A 102 11.00 0.73 8.57
C LYS A 102 11.69 1.88 7.83
N ASP A 103 10.98 2.50 6.91
CA ASP A 103 11.56 3.01 5.73
C ASP A 103 11.77 4.51 5.66
N TYR A 104 12.95 4.89 6.13
CA TYR A 104 13.52 6.21 5.86
C TYR A 104 13.65 6.49 4.36
N ALA A 105 13.97 5.51 3.52
CA ALA A 105 14.19 5.72 2.08
C ALA A 105 12.90 6.07 1.34
N TYR A 106 11.77 5.48 1.72
CA TYR A 106 10.48 5.84 1.17
C TYR A 106 10.10 7.29 1.51
N PHE A 107 10.19 7.66 2.79
CA PHE A 107 9.92 9.03 3.22
C PHE A 107 10.89 10.04 2.61
N GLN A 108 12.16 9.69 2.51
CA GLN A 108 13.16 10.51 1.84
C GLN A 108 12.82 10.73 0.37
N THR A 109 12.31 9.69 -0.32
CA THR A 109 11.82 9.80 -1.69
C THR A 109 10.67 10.81 -1.79
N ILE A 110 9.66 10.67 -0.94
CA ILE A 110 8.51 11.58 -0.92
C ILE A 110 8.96 13.03 -0.64
N MET A 111 9.84 13.24 0.32
CA MET A 111 10.37 14.57 0.62
C MET A 111 11.12 15.17 -0.56
N ASN A 112 11.94 14.38 -1.26
CA ASN A 112 12.70 14.86 -2.41
C ASN A 112 11.79 15.18 -3.61
N ILE A 113 10.73 14.39 -3.82
CA ILE A 113 9.71 14.68 -4.84
C ILE A 113 9.01 16.02 -4.53
N HIS A 114 8.64 16.27 -3.27
CA HIS A 114 7.99 17.51 -2.87
C HIS A 114 8.94 18.71 -2.94
N ASN A 115 10.16 18.56 -2.48
CA ASN A 115 11.18 19.62 -2.48
C ASN A 115 11.53 20.11 -3.89
N ASP A 116 11.45 19.24 -4.87
CA ASP A 116 11.71 19.57 -6.27
C ASP A 116 10.45 19.94 -7.06
N ASN A 117 9.30 20.00 -6.43
CA ASN A 117 8.00 20.29 -7.05
C ASN A 117 7.61 19.33 -8.19
N TYR A 118 8.16 18.12 -8.23
CA TYR A 118 7.71 17.11 -9.19
C TYR A 118 6.26 16.73 -8.99
N ALA A 119 5.85 16.61 -7.73
CA ALA A 119 4.47 16.41 -7.35
C ALA A 119 4.22 17.10 -5.99
N PRO A 120 3.38 18.13 -5.91
CA PRO A 120 3.01 18.72 -4.63
C PRO A 120 2.31 17.66 -3.76
N ALA A 121 2.46 17.79 -2.44
CA ALA A 121 1.73 16.95 -1.50
C ALA A 121 0.22 17.05 -1.79
N LYS A 122 -0.42 15.92 -1.90
CA LYS A 122 -1.87 15.86 -2.06
C LYS A 122 -2.51 16.10 -0.71
N HIS A 123 -3.13 17.26 -0.53
CA HIS A 123 -3.94 17.54 0.64
C HIS A 123 -5.35 17.03 0.39
N TYR A 124 -5.82 16.16 1.26
CA TYR A 124 -7.21 15.73 1.29
C TYR A 124 -7.96 16.62 2.27
N GLU A 125 -9.08 17.15 1.83
CA GLU A 125 -10.08 17.65 2.75
C GLU A 125 -10.96 16.46 3.16
N TYR A 126 -11.32 16.40 4.42
CA TYR A 126 -12.18 15.34 4.97
C TYR A 126 -13.55 15.95 5.33
N PRO A 127 -14.43 16.13 4.32
CA PRO A 127 -15.70 16.80 4.54
C PRO A 127 -16.60 15.97 5.43
N VAL A 128 -17.21 16.65 6.41
CA VAL A 128 -18.23 16.08 7.28
C VAL A 128 -19.54 16.06 6.54
N ALA A 129 -20.06 14.88 6.23
CA ALA A 129 -21.30 14.72 5.50
C ALA A 129 -21.94 13.36 5.79
N THR A 130 -23.27 13.33 5.77
CA THR A 130 -24.06 12.11 6.00
C THR A 130 -24.78 11.74 4.70
N PRO A 131 -24.25 10.79 3.91
CA PRO A 131 -24.89 10.35 2.67
C PRO A 131 -26.13 9.47 2.96
N ASP A 132 -27.06 9.45 2.03
CA ASP A 132 -28.07 8.40 1.98
C ASP A 132 -27.43 7.11 1.43
N ILE A 133 -27.36 6.08 2.26
CA ILE A 133 -26.72 4.82 1.86
C ILE A 133 -27.58 3.98 0.90
N THR A 134 -28.83 4.36 0.66
CA THR A 134 -29.74 3.62 -0.21
C THR A 134 -29.69 4.08 -1.67
N MET A 135 -28.94 5.13 -1.97
CA MET A 135 -28.79 5.68 -3.29
C MET A 135 -27.38 6.24 -3.54
N ASP A 136 -26.96 6.27 -4.80
CA ASP A 136 -25.72 6.93 -5.20
C ASP A 136 -25.96 8.44 -5.31
N ASP A 137 -25.70 9.17 -4.24
CA ASP A 137 -26.02 10.59 -4.08
C ASP A 137 -24.88 11.49 -4.58
N ALA A 138 -25.24 12.68 -5.08
CA ALA A 138 -24.31 13.72 -5.51
C ALA A 138 -23.37 14.24 -4.40
N ILE A 139 -23.69 14.01 -3.12
CA ILE A 139 -22.85 14.37 -1.95
C ILE A 139 -21.44 13.77 -2.05
N TRP A 140 -21.31 12.61 -2.69
CA TRP A 140 -20.04 11.92 -2.88
C TRP A 140 -19.04 12.68 -3.76
N ALA A 141 -19.49 13.67 -4.52
CA ALA A 141 -18.61 14.52 -5.34
C ALA A 141 -17.62 15.35 -4.49
N SER A 142 -17.91 15.57 -3.20
CA SER A 142 -17.03 16.26 -2.25
C SER A 142 -16.06 15.34 -1.54
N ALA A 143 -16.24 14.02 -1.63
CA ALA A 143 -15.46 13.04 -0.90
C ALA A 143 -14.04 12.88 -1.47
N PRO A 144 -13.01 12.72 -0.63
CA PRO A 144 -11.72 12.26 -1.09
C PRO A 144 -11.89 10.88 -1.75
N THR A 145 -11.32 10.74 -2.96
CA THR A 145 -11.47 9.55 -3.78
C THR A 145 -10.12 8.94 -4.06
N TYR A 146 -10.00 7.66 -3.75
CA TYR A 146 -8.85 6.81 -3.96
C TYR A 146 -9.10 5.97 -5.21
N ARG A 147 -8.09 5.89 -6.08
CA ARG A 147 -8.19 5.18 -7.36
C ARG A 147 -7.42 3.89 -7.33
N ASP A 148 -7.98 2.91 -7.99
CA ASP A 148 -7.33 1.67 -8.33
C ASP A 148 -7.23 1.48 -9.84
N PHE A 149 -6.56 0.45 -10.30
CA PHE A 149 -6.41 0.14 -11.71
C PHE A 149 -7.45 -0.88 -12.14
N THR A 150 -8.29 -0.52 -13.09
CA THR A 150 -9.26 -1.47 -13.67
C THR A 150 -8.59 -2.40 -14.68
N GLY A 151 -9.00 -3.67 -14.67
CA GLY A 151 -8.49 -4.72 -15.56
C GLY A 151 -7.31 -5.50 -15.00
N GLU A 152 -6.86 -5.22 -13.78
CA GLU A 152 -5.77 -5.97 -13.15
C GLU A 152 -6.21 -7.33 -12.61
N CYS A 153 -7.50 -7.51 -12.34
CA CYS A 153 -8.10 -8.77 -11.97
C CYS A 153 -8.35 -9.73 -13.17
N ALA A 154 -7.63 -9.53 -14.27
CA ALA A 154 -7.69 -10.41 -15.43
C ALA A 154 -7.37 -11.88 -15.11
N ASP A 155 -7.78 -12.79 -15.97
CA ASP A 155 -7.57 -14.23 -15.80
C ASP A 155 -6.11 -14.58 -15.49
N ARG A 156 -5.92 -15.24 -14.36
CA ARG A 156 -4.61 -15.70 -13.87
C ARG A 156 -4.61 -17.20 -13.73
N ASN A 157 -3.59 -17.85 -14.29
CA ASN A 157 -3.34 -19.27 -14.09
C ASN A 157 -1.85 -19.52 -14.32
N PHE A 158 -1.06 -19.41 -13.27
CA PHE A 158 0.38 -19.60 -13.37
C PHE A 158 0.96 -20.28 -12.14
N LYS A 159 2.06 -21.01 -12.36
CA LYS A 159 2.81 -21.66 -11.30
C LYS A 159 3.86 -20.71 -10.74
N ALA A 160 4.01 -20.65 -9.42
CA ALA A 160 5.10 -19.96 -8.78
C ALA A 160 6.46 -20.44 -9.30
N MET A 161 7.44 -19.56 -9.37
CA MET A 161 8.80 -19.91 -9.81
C MET A 161 9.48 -20.91 -8.86
N ALA A 162 9.10 -20.93 -7.61
CA ALA A 162 9.60 -21.85 -6.59
C ALA A 162 8.45 -22.61 -5.94
N GLY A 163 8.66 -23.89 -5.68
CA GLY A 163 7.63 -24.76 -5.10
C GLY A 163 6.57 -25.24 -6.10
N ASP A 164 5.45 -25.72 -5.57
CA ASP A 164 4.36 -26.30 -6.34
C ASP A 164 3.06 -25.47 -6.24
N ILE A 165 3.13 -24.24 -5.78
CA ILE A 165 1.98 -23.33 -5.68
C ILE A 165 1.54 -22.92 -7.07
N VAL A 166 0.25 -23.01 -7.34
CA VAL A 166 -0.39 -22.52 -8.55
C VAL A 166 -1.39 -21.46 -8.16
N TYR A 167 -1.21 -20.25 -8.70
CA TYR A 167 -2.15 -19.15 -8.53
C TYR A 167 -3.16 -19.20 -9.67
N THR A 168 -4.42 -19.36 -9.33
CA THR A 168 -5.50 -19.46 -10.33
C THR A 168 -6.66 -18.59 -9.91
N ASP A 169 -7.00 -17.63 -10.74
CA ASP A 169 -8.23 -16.86 -10.67
C ASP A 169 -8.66 -16.50 -12.09
N THR A 170 -9.85 -16.93 -12.47
CA THR A 170 -10.43 -16.68 -13.79
C THR A 170 -11.82 -16.06 -13.65
N THR A 171 -12.14 -15.52 -12.49
CA THR A 171 -13.46 -14.92 -12.25
C THR A 171 -13.55 -13.50 -12.79
N GLY A 172 -12.48 -12.72 -12.69
CA GLY A 172 -12.42 -11.30 -13.06
C GLY A 172 -13.56 -10.46 -12.45
N ARG A 173 -14.15 -10.93 -11.33
CA ARG A 173 -15.34 -10.32 -10.73
C ARG A 173 -14.95 -9.11 -9.89
N ASN A 174 -15.87 -8.14 -9.82
CA ASN A 174 -15.81 -6.97 -8.94
C ASN A 174 -14.50 -6.18 -9.04
N ASP A 175 -14.04 -5.94 -10.28
CA ASP A 175 -12.87 -5.11 -10.60
C ASP A 175 -13.06 -3.70 -10.02
N ILE A 176 -12.32 -3.37 -8.97
CA ILE A 176 -12.48 -2.16 -8.17
C ILE A 176 -11.85 -0.98 -8.91
N ASP A 177 -12.60 0.13 -9.06
CA ASP A 177 -12.14 1.35 -9.73
C ASP A 177 -11.82 2.46 -8.72
N THR A 178 -12.77 2.77 -7.83
CA THR A 178 -12.61 3.88 -6.90
C THR A 178 -13.21 3.59 -5.54
N ILE A 179 -12.62 4.22 -4.51
CA ILE A 179 -13.14 4.23 -3.15
C ILE A 179 -13.25 5.67 -2.71
N SER A 180 -14.43 6.12 -2.33
CA SER A 180 -14.66 7.45 -1.76
C SER A 180 -15.09 7.31 -0.31
N ILE A 181 -14.66 8.25 0.54
CA ILE A 181 -14.92 8.18 1.98
C ILE A 181 -15.53 9.49 2.46
N LEU A 182 -16.60 9.37 3.22
CA LEU A 182 -17.20 10.46 4.01
C LEU A 182 -17.28 10.02 5.48
N HIS A 183 -17.46 10.98 6.35
CA HIS A 183 -17.71 10.73 7.76
C HIS A 183 -18.64 11.77 8.37
N ASP A 184 -19.29 11.38 9.44
CA ASP A 184 -20.01 12.30 10.33
C ASP A 184 -19.60 12.05 11.81
N GLU A 185 -20.37 12.57 12.75
CA GLU A 185 -20.08 12.43 14.18
C GLU A 185 -20.12 10.99 14.69
N ARG A 186 -20.76 10.07 13.96
CA ARG A 186 -21.05 8.71 14.42
C ARG A 186 -20.59 7.62 13.48
N TYR A 187 -20.40 7.92 12.19
CA TYR A 187 -20.21 6.92 11.16
C TYR A 187 -19.07 7.28 10.20
N LEU A 188 -18.40 6.26 9.73
CA LEU A 188 -17.65 6.24 8.49
C LEU A 188 -18.52 5.69 7.36
N TYR A 189 -18.38 6.27 6.19
CA TYR A 189 -19.08 5.85 4.98
C TYR A 189 -18.06 5.58 3.89
N PHE A 190 -18.11 4.40 3.32
CA PHE A 190 -17.31 4.02 2.17
C PHE A 190 -18.23 3.85 0.97
N ARG A 191 -17.89 4.47 -0.15
CA ARG A 191 -18.48 4.23 -1.45
C ARG A 191 -17.44 3.58 -2.34
N ILE A 192 -17.64 2.32 -2.65
CA ILE A 192 -16.74 1.50 -3.46
C ILE A 192 -17.40 1.33 -4.83
N THR A 193 -16.68 1.67 -5.89
CA THR A 193 -17.17 1.55 -7.27
C THR A 193 -16.33 0.52 -7.99
N CYS A 194 -16.98 -0.41 -8.69
CA CYS A 194 -16.35 -1.35 -9.59
C CYS A 194 -16.54 -0.95 -11.06
N ALA A 195 -15.74 -1.51 -11.95
CA ALA A 195 -15.85 -1.29 -13.39
C ALA A 195 -17.21 -1.75 -13.94
N GLU A 196 -17.71 -2.88 -13.43
CA GLU A 196 -18.99 -3.49 -13.80
C GLU A 196 -19.89 -3.68 -12.57
N ASP A 197 -21.11 -4.16 -12.78
CA ASP A 197 -22.06 -4.42 -11.69
C ASP A 197 -21.49 -5.41 -10.69
N ILE A 198 -21.57 -5.07 -9.40
CA ILE A 198 -21.07 -5.90 -8.31
C ILE A 198 -21.89 -7.19 -8.24
N THR A 199 -21.19 -8.31 -8.22
CA THR A 199 -21.83 -9.63 -8.11
C THR A 199 -22.60 -9.76 -6.81
N ALA A 200 -23.71 -10.50 -6.84
CA ALA A 200 -24.48 -10.73 -5.62
C ALA A 200 -23.66 -11.55 -4.60
N TYR A 201 -23.78 -11.19 -3.34
CA TYR A 201 -23.19 -11.99 -2.25
C TYR A 201 -23.79 -13.39 -2.21
N THR A 202 -22.92 -14.38 -2.12
CA THR A 202 -23.33 -15.79 -1.92
C THR A 202 -23.02 -16.19 -0.49
N ALA A 203 -23.99 -16.77 0.21
CA ALA A 203 -23.81 -17.19 1.59
C ALA A 203 -22.61 -18.14 1.75
N GLY A 204 -21.69 -17.77 2.65
CA GLY A 204 -20.43 -18.46 2.88
C GLY A 204 -19.25 -17.99 2.03
N ASP A 205 -19.45 -17.06 1.12
CA ASP A 205 -18.33 -16.39 0.41
C ASP A 205 -17.65 -15.39 1.34
N THR A 206 -16.58 -15.80 1.97
CA THR A 206 -15.80 -14.96 2.89
C THR A 206 -14.84 -14.01 2.18
N GLY A 207 -14.74 -14.09 0.86
CA GLY A 207 -13.86 -13.25 0.04
C GLY A 207 -14.58 -12.14 -0.72
N TRP A 208 -15.91 -11.99 -0.58
CA TRP A 208 -16.69 -11.03 -1.34
C TRP A 208 -16.56 -9.61 -0.80
N MET A 209 -15.99 -8.70 -1.61
CA MET A 209 -15.91 -7.26 -1.37
C MET A 209 -15.51 -6.90 0.09
N ASN A 210 -14.47 -7.55 0.60
CA ASN A 210 -14.03 -7.33 1.97
C ASN A 210 -13.44 -5.93 2.12
N LEU A 211 -13.86 -5.21 3.16
CA LEU A 211 -13.26 -3.95 3.59
C LEU A 211 -12.43 -4.21 4.86
N TRP A 212 -11.13 -4.01 4.74
CA TRP A 212 -10.15 -4.17 5.80
C TRP A 212 -9.81 -2.82 6.38
N ILE A 213 -9.81 -2.71 7.70
CA ILE A 213 -9.52 -1.45 8.40
C ILE A 213 -8.46 -1.70 9.46
N ARG A 214 -7.47 -0.81 9.46
CA ARG A 214 -6.47 -0.69 10.49
C ARG A 214 -6.59 0.70 11.11
N THR A 215 -6.72 0.74 12.43
CA THR A 215 -6.65 1.96 13.22
C THR A 215 -5.21 2.18 13.70
N THR A 216 -4.87 3.36 14.18
CA THR A 216 -3.52 3.67 14.64
C THR A 216 -3.24 3.24 16.07
N HIS A 217 -4.12 2.42 16.66
CA HIS A 217 -3.94 1.91 18.03
C HIS A 217 -2.77 0.92 18.09
N ALA A 218 -1.72 1.29 18.81
CA ALA A 218 -0.54 0.44 18.98
C ALA A 218 -0.83 -0.69 19.97
N GLY A 219 -0.48 -1.93 19.60
CA GLY A 219 -0.47 -3.08 20.51
C GLY A 219 -1.68 -3.98 20.42
N GLU A 220 -2.59 -3.77 19.48
CA GLU A 220 -3.73 -4.67 19.24
C GLU A 220 -3.35 -5.88 18.39
N GLU A 221 -4.12 -6.94 18.53
CA GLU A 221 -4.01 -8.14 17.70
C GLU A 221 -4.43 -7.82 16.27
N LEU A 222 -3.67 -8.31 15.29
CA LEU A 222 -3.91 -8.06 13.86
C LEU A 222 -4.16 -9.37 13.13
N PHE A 223 -5.21 -9.40 12.30
CA PHE A 223 -5.43 -10.43 11.30
C PHE A 223 -5.04 -9.89 9.92
N CYS A 224 -4.12 -10.53 9.25
CA CYS A 224 -3.55 -10.05 7.98
C CYS A 224 -3.03 -8.60 8.02
N GLY A 225 -2.75 -8.08 9.22
CA GLY A 225 -2.29 -6.72 9.45
C GLY A 225 -3.38 -5.69 9.69
N TYR A 226 -4.63 -6.11 9.92
CA TYR A 226 -5.78 -5.25 10.19
C TYR A 226 -6.46 -5.63 11.50
N GLU A 227 -7.04 -4.65 12.19
CA GLU A 227 -7.85 -4.88 13.37
C GLU A 227 -9.26 -5.36 13.00
N TYR A 228 -9.81 -4.89 11.88
CA TYR A 228 -11.20 -5.15 11.51
C TYR A 228 -11.34 -5.57 10.05
N VAL A 229 -12.34 -6.43 9.81
CA VAL A 229 -12.79 -6.78 8.47
C VAL A 229 -14.32 -6.78 8.40
N ILE A 230 -14.86 -6.24 7.33
CA ILE A 230 -16.28 -6.15 7.01
C ILE A 230 -16.56 -6.97 5.75
N ASN A 231 -17.79 -7.42 5.56
CA ASN A 231 -18.28 -8.20 4.41
C ASN A 231 -17.82 -9.68 4.35
N ARG A 232 -17.24 -10.22 5.41
CA ARG A 232 -17.02 -11.68 5.48
C ARG A 232 -18.28 -12.49 5.77
N SER A 233 -19.32 -11.84 6.28
CA SER A 233 -20.63 -12.46 6.57
C SER A 233 -21.70 -11.40 6.44
N ILE A 234 -22.62 -11.59 5.49
CA ILE A 234 -23.72 -10.65 5.23
C ILE A 234 -25.04 -11.33 5.46
N SER A 235 -25.94 -10.63 6.17
CA SER A 235 -27.33 -11.02 6.38
C SER A 235 -28.25 -9.85 6.07
N GLY A 236 -29.06 -9.98 5.03
CA GLY A 236 -29.83 -8.84 4.52
C GLY A 236 -28.89 -7.73 4.04
N ASN A 237 -29.10 -6.53 4.57
CA ASN A 237 -28.27 -5.35 4.26
C ASN A 237 -27.26 -5.04 5.38
N GLN A 238 -26.86 -6.04 6.16
CA GLN A 238 -25.89 -5.86 7.24
C GLN A 238 -24.77 -6.88 7.18
N SER A 239 -23.58 -6.41 7.50
CA SER A 239 -22.38 -7.21 7.69
C SER A 239 -21.94 -7.16 9.14
N ASP A 240 -21.36 -8.26 9.63
CA ASP A 240 -20.59 -8.22 10.86
C ASP A 240 -19.31 -7.39 10.65
N ILE A 241 -18.95 -6.61 11.67
CA ILE A 241 -17.63 -6.04 11.82
C ILE A 241 -16.86 -7.01 12.68
N LEU A 242 -15.94 -7.77 12.06
CA LEU A 242 -15.15 -8.78 12.75
C LEU A 242 -13.81 -8.18 13.20
N ALA A 243 -13.50 -8.31 14.48
CA ALA A 243 -12.16 -8.03 14.99
C ALA A 243 -11.15 -9.13 14.57
N ALA A 244 -9.87 -8.89 14.77
CA ALA A 244 -8.78 -9.80 14.39
C ALA A 244 -8.92 -11.22 14.99
N ASN A 245 -9.51 -11.33 16.16
CA ASN A 245 -9.80 -12.63 16.80
C ASN A 245 -11.09 -13.33 16.26
N GLY A 246 -11.71 -12.77 15.22
CA GLY A 246 -12.91 -13.30 14.60
C GLY A 246 -14.23 -12.99 15.33
N GLN A 247 -14.19 -12.25 16.42
CA GLN A 247 -15.41 -11.85 17.15
C GLN A 247 -16.09 -10.65 16.47
N SER A 248 -17.42 -10.66 16.42
CA SER A 248 -18.18 -9.51 15.97
C SER A 248 -18.20 -8.42 17.05
N VAL A 249 -17.76 -7.23 16.68
CA VAL A 249 -17.75 -6.04 17.55
C VAL A 249 -18.86 -5.06 17.20
N GLY A 250 -19.60 -5.30 16.13
CA GLY A 250 -20.71 -4.46 15.69
C GLY A 250 -21.26 -4.90 14.34
N LYS A 251 -22.15 -4.07 13.81
CA LYS A 251 -22.73 -4.25 12.47
C LYS A 251 -22.44 -3.04 11.60
N ALA A 252 -22.08 -3.28 10.36
CA ALA A 252 -22.06 -2.29 9.30
C ALA A 252 -23.31 -2.45 8.43
N ASP A 253 -23.88 -1.37 7.94
CA ASP A 253 -24.91 -1.44 6.91
C ASP A 253 -24.22 -1.47 5.54
N VAL A 254 -24.71 -2.34 4.66
CA VAL A 254 -24.16 -2.57 3.32
C VAL A 254 -25.27 -2.48 2.30
N ASN A 255 -25.09 -1.67 1.27
CA ASN A 255 -26.05 -1.56 0.19
C ASN A 255 -25.32 -1.59 -1.16
N VAL A 256 -25.83 -2.37 -2.11
CA VAL A 256 -25.29 -2.49 -3.46
C VAL A 256 -26.27 -1.96 -4.47
N ILE A 257 -25.83 -1.05 -5.32
CA ILE A 257 -26.62 -0.37 -6.35
C ILE A 257 -25.85 -0.46 -7.68
N GLY A 258 -26.15 -1.50 -8.46
CA GLY A 258 -25.39 -1.78 -9.67
C GLY A 258 -23.92 -1.96 -9.38
N LYS A 259 -23.06 -1.09 -9.89
CA LYS A 259 -21.62 -1.13 -9.70
C LYS A 259 -21.10 -0.37 -8.46
N VAL A 260 -21.98 0.10 -7.61
CA VAL A 260 -21.63 0.86 -6.40
C VAL A 260 -22.03 0.08 -5.16
N MET A 261 -21.10 -0.07 -4.22
CA MET A 261 -21.36 -0.53 -2.87
C MET A 261 -21.18 0.64 -1.89
N ILE A 262 -22.16 0.84 -1.01
CA ILE A 262 -22.05 1.81 0.08
C ILE A 262 -22.05 1.05 1.41
N VAL A 263 -21.03 1.31 2.22
CA VAL A 263 -20.87 0.70 3.55
C VAL A 263 -20.89 1.80 4.60
N ARG A 264 -21.75 1.67 5.62
CA ARG A 264 -21.82 2.57 6.77
C ARG A 264 -21.35 1.84 8.02
N ILE A 265 -20.35 2.38 8.70
CA ILE A 265 -19.67 1.75 9.84
C ILE A 265 -19.78 2.68 11.05
N PRO A 266 -20.33 2.21 12.21
CA PRO A 266 -20.29 3.00 13.43
C PRO A 266 -18.85 3.22 13.92
N LEU A 267 -18.46 4.46 14.20
CA LEU A 267 -17.14 4.79 14.74
C LEU A 267 -16.86 4.07 16.06
N GLU A 268 -17.88 3.97 16.93
CA GLU A 268 -17.76 3.28 18.20
C GLU A 268 -17.39 1.80 18.08
N ALA A 269 -17.84 1.13 17.01
CA ALA A 269 -17.50 -0.28 16.77
C ALA A 269 -16.02 -0.48 16.41
N LEU A 270 -15.37 0.56 15.93
CA LEU A 270 -13.93 0.59 15.63
C LEU A 270 -13.11 1.20 16.78
N GLY A 271 -13.73 1.55 17.90
CA GLY A 271 -13.06 2.26 19.00
C GLY A 271 -12.63 3.68 18.65
N LEU A 272 -13.21 4.26 17.60
CA LEU A 272 -12.87 5.59 17.11
C LEU A 272 -13.77 6.66 17.71
N HIS A 273 -13.19 7.84 17.89
CA HIS A 273 -13.91 9.00 18.40
C HIS A 273 -14.03 10.07 17.32
N LYS A 274 -15.05 10.90 17.44
CA LYS A 274 -15.36 11.99 16.54
C LYS A 274 -14.14 12.80 16.09
N TYR A 275 -13.86 12.80 14.81
CA TYR A 275 -12.88 13.66 14.11
C TYR A 275 -11.42 13.60 14.59
N ASP A 276 -11.06 12.68 15.47
CA ASP A 276 -9.72 12.52 15.98
C ASP A 276 -9.25 11.08 15.75
N TYR A 277 -9.06 10.75 14.47
CA TYR A 277 -8.58 9.42 14.08
C TYR A 277 -7.93 9.44 12.69
N GLN A 278 -7.02 8.53 12.51
CA GLN A 278 -6.51 8.13 11.21
C GLN A 278 -6.72 6.62 11.06
N ILE A 279 -7.18 6.21 9.90
CA ILE A 279 -7.28 4.80 9.54
C ILE A 279 -6.46 4.50 8.30
N GLU A 280 -5.95 3.28 8.24
CA GLU A 280 -5.52 2.65 6.99
C GLU A 280 -6.59 1.66 6.55
N PHE A 281 -6.80 1.54 5.25
CA PHE A 281 -7.81 0.62 4.74
C PHE A 281 -7.41 0.01 3.39
N LYS A 282 -8.05 -1.10 3.10
CA LYS A 282 -7.94 -1.82 1.84
C LYS A 282 -9.31 -2.44 1.51
N VAL A 283 -9.64 -2.50 0.22
CA VAL A 283 -10.76 -3.31 -0.27
C VAL A 283 -10.22 -4.49 -1.05
N THR A 284 -10.79 -5.67 -0.89
CA THR A 284 -10.41 -6.85 -1.67
C THR A 284 -11.65 -7.60 -2.13
N ASP A 285 -11.59 -8.18 -3.32
CA ASP A 285 -12.57 -9.18 -3.76
C ASP A 285 -11.85 -10.43 -4.24
N ASN A 286 -12.34 -11.59 -3.80
CA ASN A 286 -11.85 -12.91 -4.21
C ASN A 286 -10.34 -13.16 -4.02
N VAL A 287 -9.68 -12.40 -3.14
CA VAL A 287 -8.29 -12.69 -2.75
C VAL A 287 -8.26 -13.95 -1.93
N GLN A 288 -7.53 -14.96 -2.41
CA GLN A 288 -7.47 -16.28 -1.80
C GLN A 288 -6.37 -16.34 -0.76
N ASP A 289 -6.62 -17.03 0.36
CA ASP A 289 -5.62 -17.40 1.38
C ASP A 289 -4.62 -16.29 1.75
N MET A 290 -5.09 -15.07 1.86
CA MET A 290 -4.26 -13.89 2.21
C MET A 290 -3.53 -14.07 3.55
N GLU A 291 -4.08 -14.89 4.44
CA GLU A 291 -3.52 -15.16 5.77
C GLU A 291 -2.19 -15.93 5.69
N ASN A 292 -2.11 -16.94 4.83
CA ASN A 292 -0.94 -17.80 4.73
C ASN A 292 0.00 -17.39 3.58
N ASP A 293 -0.55 -16.80 2.53
CA ASP A 293 0.23 -16.35 1.37
C ASP A 293 -0.15 -14.93 0.94
N PRO A 294 0.55 -13.90 1.42
CA PRO A 294 0.28 -12.51 1.07
C PRO A 294 0.55 -12.18 -0.41
N LEU A 295 1.22 -13.06 -1.17
CA LEU A 295 1.37 -12.89 -2.63
C LEU A 295 0.01 -12.98 -3.34
N ASN A 296 -0.99 -13.58 -2.71
CA ASN A 296 -2.35 -13.60 -3.25
C ASN A 296 -2.98 -12.20 -3.41
N LEU A 297 -2.50 -11.19 -2.68
CA LEU A 297 -2.87 -9.79 -2.90
C LEU A 297 -2.42 -9.25 -4.29
N TYR A 298 -1.54 -9.96 -4.99
CA TYR A 298 -1.11 -9.65 -6.36
C TYR A 298 -1.59 -10.69 -7.37
N ALA A 299 -1.82 -11.92 -6.91
CA ALA A 299 -1.94 -13.08 -7.77
C ALA A 299 -3.37 -13.60 -7.95
N THR A 300 -4.27 -13.25 -7.04
CA THR A 300 -5.68 -13.70 -7.09
C THR A 300 -6.62 -12.53 -6.75
N GLY A 301 -7.85 -12.61 -7.23
CA GLY A 301 -8.87 -11.61 -6.97
C GLY A 301 -8.45 -10.19 -7.35
N ASP A 302 -8.99 -9.24 -6.64
CA ASP A 302 -8.69 -7.82 -6.75
C ASP A 302 -8.35 -7.22 -5.39
N ALA A 303 -7.42 -6.26 -5.34
CA ALA A 303 -6.97 -5.62 -4.11
C ALA A 303 -6.67 -4.13 -4.32
N ALA A 304 -7.49 -3.27 -3.78
CA ALA A 304 -7.39 -1.82 -3.84
C ALA A 304 -6.90 -1.21 -2.50
N PRO A 305 -5.66 -0.69 -2.41
CA PRO A 305 -4.63 -0.72 -3.44
C PRO A 305 -4.00 -2.11 -3.59
N ILE A 306 -3.40 -2.35 -4.75
CA ILE A 306 -2.74 -3.63 -5.05
C ILE A 306 -1.66 -3.97 -4.02
N GLY A 307 -1.51 -5.26 -3.73
CA GLY A 307 -0.46 -5.78 -2.86
C GLY A 307 -0.63 -5.40 -1.40
N THR A 308 0.49 -5.18 -0.71
CA THR A 308 0.52 -4.98 0.74
C THR A 308 0.37 -3.52 1.18
N LEU A 309 0.27 -2.56 0.25
CA LEU A 309 0.03 -1.15 0.56
C LEU A 309 -1.40 -0.92 1.03
N ASN A 310 -1.62 0.17 1.75
CA ASN A 310 -2.94 0.62 2.19
C ASN A 310 -3.20 2.05 1.75
N PHE A 311 -4.46 2.40 1.57
CA PHE A 311 -4.90 3.79 1.58
C PHE A 311 -5.01 4.29 3.03
N SER A 312 -5.00 5.60 3.22
CA SER A 312 -5.21 6.21 4.53
C SER A 312 -6.25 7.32 4.47
N PHE A 313 -7.03 7.46 5.55
CA PHE A 313 -8.04 8.50 5.71
C PHE A 313 -8.03 9.03 7.14
N GLY A 314 -8.23 10.34 7.30
CA GLY A 314 -8.31 11.00 8.60
C GLY A 314 -7.08 11.86 8.91
N TYR A 315 -7.04 12.39 10.12
CA TYR A 315 -6.10 13.40 10.61
C TYR A 315 -4.94 12.80 11.38
#